data_115eed457a7aa95b549b38a72e6cf2d0
#
_entry.id   115eed457a7aa95b549b38a72e6cf2d0
#
_cell.length_a   1.000
_cell.length_b   1.000
_cell.length_c   1.000
_cell.angle_alpha   90.00
_cell.angle_beta   90.00
_cell.angle_gamma   90.00
#
_symmetry.space_group_name_H-M   'P 1'
#
loop_
_entity.id
_entity.type
_entity.pdbx_description
1 polymer ?
#
loop_
_entity_poly.entity_id
_entity_poly.type
_entity_poly.pdbx_seq_one_letter_code
_entity_poly.pdbx_strand_id
1 'polypeptide(L)'
;QMCIRDRYKGKNFWSFNVGVRADIGASLTRSMFTFLNEMDALEDNWRNSNYDISGQKLDINAYGEVGLGYARQINNRLTVGGKVKVLLGIGNMNLKINNVMMNAKLPSDARINQLQNIQFSSDPAQAAQEIEALRNEIKGYHANLAVNAQLESSFKGLELVEENGQDYISDFDFDSGKLGIAGYGFGIDLGASYKIMDNLTVSASVLDLGFIKWSKGATKIASANPEAINIAGDNYLTGIDPNNIDGSITAVQTNINRLQNDANGYMNRVNGGDV
;
A
#
# COMPACT_ATOMS: atom_id res chain seq x y z
N GLN A 1 -23.24 -18.78 6.42
CA GLN A 1 -24.53 -18.60 5.74
C GLN A 1 -25.57 -19.44 6.47
N MET A 2 -26.66 -18.85 6.91
CA MET A 2 -27.73 -19.57 7.59
C MET A 2 -28.92 -19.64 6.63
N CYS A 3 -29.41 -20.86 6.32
CA CYS A 3 -30.64 -21.07 5.56
C CYS A 3 -31.80 -21.08 6.54
N ILE A 4 -32.72 -20.13 6.43
CA ILE A 4 -33.79 -19.95 7.44
C ILE A 4 -35.04 -20.74 7.08
N ARG A 5 -35.29 -21.01 5.80
CA ARG A 5 -36.44 -21.77 5.35
C ARG A 5 -36.27 -22.31 3.93
N ASP A 6 -36.36 -23.63 3.78
CA ASP A 6 -36.44 -24.32 2.54
C ASP A 6 -37.79 -25.04 2.42
N ARG A 7 -38.47 -24.93 1.28
CA ARG A 7 -39.75 -25.56 1.06
C ARG A 7 -39.86 -26.20 -0.31
N TYR A 8 -40.10 -27.49 -0.34
CA TYR A 8 -40.50 -28.24 -1.54
C TYR A 8 -42.00 -28.17 -1.73
N LYS A 9 -42.44 -27.87 -2.96
CA LYS A 9 -43.83 -28.02 -3.38
C LYS A 9 -43.85 -28.60 -4.79
N GLY A 10 -44.00 -29.95 -4.88
CA GLY A 10 -43.94 -30.65 -6.15
C GLY A 10 -42.55 -30.53 -6.81
N LYS A 11 -42.52 -29.99 -8.03
CA LYS A 11 -41.30 -29.79 -8.83
C LYS A 11 -40.59 -28.45 -8.52
N ASN A 12 -41.09 -27.70 -7.54
CA ASN A 12 -40.60 -26.36 -7.21
C ASN A 12 -39.91 -26.38 -5.86
N PHE A 13 -38.82 -25.64 -5.76
CA PHE A 13 -38.05 -25.44 -4.53
C PHE A 13 -37.84 -23.93 -4.29
N TRP A 14 -38.12 -23.50 -3.07
CA TRP A 14 -37.92 -22.14 -2.63
C TRP A 14 -36.92 -22.14 -1.47
N SER A 15 -36.01 -21.17 -1.46
CA SER A 15 -35.06 -20.95 -0.36
C SER A 15 -35.04 -19.48 0.05
N PHE A 16 -34.91 -19.26 1.34
CA PHE A 16 -34.65 -17.95 1.93
C PHE A 16 -33.40 -18.06 2.79
N ASN A 17 -32.46 -17.17 2.59
CA ASN A 17 -31.23 -17.14 3.37
C ASN A 17 -30.85 -15.73 3.78
N VAL A 18 -30.24 -15.65 4.96
CA VAL A 18 -29.57 -14.44 5.47
C VAL A 18 -28.16 -14.84 5.86
N GLY A 19 -27.20 -13.99 5.60
CA GLY A 19 -25.81 -14.25 5.94
C GLY A 19 -24.98 -13.00 5.98
N VAL A 20 -23.78 -13.13 6.53
CA VAL A 20 -22.72 -12.13 6.45
C VAL A 20 -21.56 -12.77 5.70
N ARG A 21 -20.95 -12.01 4.81
CA ARG A 21 -19.75 -12.41 4.08
C ARG A 21 -18.65 -11.40 4.31
N ALA A 22 -17.43 -11.89 4.34
CA ALA A 22 -16.22 -11.11 4.28
C ALA A 22 -15.29 -11.73 3.25
N ASP A 23 -14.89 -10.94 2.28
CA ASP A 23 -13.97 -11.33 1.23
C ASP A 23 -12.68 -10.53 1.41
N ILE A 24 -11.54 -11.23 1.42
CA ILE A 24 -10.22 -10.61 1.54
C ILE A 24 -9.39 -11.08 0.35
N GLY A 25 -8.95 -10.12 -0.46
CA GLY A 25 -8.02 -10.32 -1.56
C GLY A 25 -6.72 -9.60 -1.28
N ALA A 26 -5.59 -10.27 -1.38
CA ALA A 26 -4.28 -9.65 -1.23
C ALA A 26 -3.35 -10.06 -2.37
N SER A 27 -2.61 -9.10 -2.91
CA SER A 27 -1.50 -9.34 -3.83
C SER A 27 -0.26 -8.72 -3.20
N LEU A 28 0.59 -9.56 -2.62
CA LEU A 28 1.79 -9.17 -1.90
C LEU A 28 3.02 -9.70 -2.64
N THR A 29 4.02 -8.85 -2.83
CA THR A 29 5.30 -9.26 -3.41
C THR A 29 6.24 -9.77 -2.33
N ARG A 30 7.30 -10.49 -2.75
CA ARG A 30 8.34 -10.96 -1.83
C ARG A 30 9.02 -9.79 -1.11
N SER A 31 9.24 -8.69 -1.80
CA SER A 31 9.87 -7.48 -1.25
C SER A 31 9.10 -6.87 -0.09
N MET A 32 7.77 -6.97 -0.09
CA MET A 32 6.95 -6.56 1.06
C MET A 32 7.28 -7.36 2.31
N PHE A 33 7.41 -8.68 2.20
CA PHE A 33 7.76 -9.52 3.35
C PHE A 33 9.16 -9.23 3.86
N THR A 34 10.12 -8.98 2.96
CA THR A 34 11.47 -8.57 3.34
C THR A 34 11.44 -7.24 4.08
N PHE A 35 10.74 -6.25 3.54
CA PHE A 35 10.56 -4.93 4.16
C PHE A 35 9.95 -5.03 5.56
N LEU A 36 8.86 -5.79 5.73
CA LEU A 36 8.21 -5.98 7.04
C LEU A 36 9.12 -6.64 8.08
N ASN A 37 9.97 -7.58 7.65
CA ASN A 37 10.93 -8.23 8.56
C ASN A 37 12.10 -7.32 8.95
N GLU A 38 12.42 -6.34 8.14
CA GLU A 38 13.57 -5.44 8.34
C GLU A 38 13.14 -4.05 8.83
N MET A 39 11.84 -3.83 9.01
CA MET A 39 11.28 -2.52 9.37
C MET A 39 11.80 -2.00 10.70
N ASP A 40 12.00 -2.87 11.69
CA ASP A 40 12.56 -2.49 12.99
C ASP A 40 14.04 -2.05 12.88
N ALA A 41 14.78 -2.61 11.91
CA ALA A 41 16.16 -2.24 11.66
C ALA A 41 16.30 -0.99 10.76
N LEU A 42 15.21 -0.50 10.21
CA LEU A 42 15.22 0.63 9.29
C LEU A 42 15.63 1.93 9.98
N GLU A 43 15.25 2.14 11.25
CA GLU A 43 15.66 3.30 12.04
C GLU A 43 17.18 3.41 12.12
N ASP A 44 17.89 2.30 12.21
CA ASP A 44 19.35 2.25 12.29
C ASP A 44 20.05 2.27 10.92
N ASN A 45 19.40 1.63 9.91
CA ASN A 45 20.03 1.33 8.61
C ASN A 45 19.47 2.14 7.43
N TRP A 46 18.64 3.14 7.66
CA TRP A 46 17.99 3.91 6.59
C TRP A 46 18.97 4.53 5.59
N ARG A 47 20.20 4.86 6.04
CA ARG A 47 21.25 5.40 5.17
C ARG A 47 21.82 4.40 4.16
N ASN A 48 21.55 3.12 4.35
CA ASN A 48 21.96 2.04 3.45
C ASN A 48 20.78 1.10 3.19
N SER A 49 19.74 1.62 2.60
CA SER A 49 18.49 0.93 2.34
C SER A 49 18.26 0.69 0.85
N ASN A 50 17.59 -0.40 0.52
CA ASN A 50 17.18 -0.69 -0.85
C ASN A 50 15.89 -1.51 -0.83
N TYR A 51 14.75 -0.82 -0.84
CA TYR A 51 13.43 -1.42 -0.81
C TYR A 51 12.60 -0.96 -2.00
N ASP A 52 11.95 -1.92 -2.65
CA ASP A 52 10.91 -1.69 -3.64
C ASP A 52 9.70 -2.54 -3.26
N ILE A 53 8.68 -1.88 -2.70
CA ILE A 53 7.43 -2.52 -2.29
C ILE A 53 6.26 -2.12 -3.18
N SER A 54 6.55 -1.84 -4.44
CA SER A 54 5.55 -1.47 -5.44
C SER A 54 4.62 -2.63 -5.79
N GLY A 55 3.43 -2.30 -6.31
CA GLY A 55 2.48 -3.27 -6.85
C GLY A 55 1.66 -4.05 -5.83
N GLN A 56 1.66 -3.64 -4.55
CA GLN A 56 0.84 -4.27 -3.53
C GLN A 56 -0.62 -3.87 -3.65
N LYS A 57 -1.52 -4.82 -3.35
CA LYS A 57 -2.96 -4.57 -3.27
C LYS A 57 -3.55 -5.34 -2.10
N LEU A 58 -4.46 -4.69 -1.39
CA LEU A 58 -5.29 -5.32 -0.37
C LEU A 58 -6.72 -4.85 -0.59
N ASP A 59 -7.61 -5.81 -0.81
CA ASP A 59 -9.04 -5.58 -0.97
C ASP A 59 -9.77 -6.32 0.15
N ILE A 60 -10.57 -5.62 0.92
CA ILE A 60 -11.42 -6.18 1.96
C ILE A 60 -12.84 -5.70 1.71
N ASN A 61 -13.78 -6.65 1.64
CA ASN A 61 -15.20 -6.36 1.54
C ASN A 61 -15.96 -7.14 2.61
N ALA A 62 -16.81 -6.45 3.35
CA ALA A 62 -17.73 -7.06 4.31
C ALA A 62 -19.15 -6.61 4.04
N TYR A 63 -20.09 -7.56 3.92
CA TYR A 63 -21.49 -7.26 3.64
C TYR A 63 -22.42 -8.31 4.20
N GLY A 64 -23.62 -7.86 4.54
CA GLY A 64 -24.75 -8.72 4.79
C GLY A 64 -25.48 -9.07 3.50
N GLU A 65 -26.01 -10.29 3.38
CA GLU A 65 -26.86 -10.68 2.26
C GLU A 65 -28.22 -11.18 2.75
N VAL A 66 -29.26 -10.82 2.03
CA VAL A 66 -30.60 -11.40 2.14
C VAL A 66 -30.98 -11.94 0.77
N GLY A 67 -31.18 -13.24 0.67
CA GLY A 67 -31.41 -13.92 -0.59
C GLY A 67 -32.70 -14.69 -0.66
N LEU A 68 -33.40 -14.60 -1.81
CA LEU A 68 -34.55 -15.40 -2.16
C LEU A 68 -34.22 -16.23 -3.40
N GLY A 69 -34.24 -17.55 -3.24
CA GLY A 69 -33.95 -18.50 -4.30
C GLY A 69 -35.21 -19.24 -4.75
N TYR A 70 -35.23 -19.55 -6.05
CA TYR A 70 -36.21 -20.39 -6.64
C TYR A 70 -35.54 -21.37 -7.63
N ALA A 71 -35.89 -22.64 -7.52
CA ALA A 71 -35.49 -23.67 -8.48
C ALA A 71 -36.67 -24.49 -8.91
N ARG A 72 -36.65 -24.95 -10.16
CA ARG A 72 -37.67 -25.77 -10.75
C ARG A 72 -37.10 -26.89 -11.57
N GLN A 73 -37.62 -28.06 -11.36
CA GLN A 73 -37.42 -29.21 -12.24
C GLN A 73 -38.29 -29.04 -13.51
N ILE A 74 -37.65 -28.72 -14.63
CA ILE A 74 -38.30 -28.50 -15.94
C ILE A 74 -38.79 -29.84 -16.49
N ASN A 75 -37.96 -30.86 -16.42
CA ASN A 75 -38.26 -32.21 -16.82
C ASN A 75 -37.49 -33.22 -15.93
N ASN A 76 -37.62 -34.52 -16.18
CA ASN A 76 -36.95 -35.54 -15.36
C ASN A 76 -35.41 -35.48 -15.37
N ARG A 77 -34.82 -34.69 -16.27
CA ARG A 77 -33.36 -34.55 -16.43
C ARG A 77 -32.84 -33.16 -16.14
N LEU A 78 -33.64 -32.11 -16.32
CA LEU A 78 -33.21 -30.74 -16.22
C LEU A 78 -33.85 -30.03 -15.03
N THR A 79 -33.02 -29.47 -14.17
CA THR A 79 -33.42 -28.55 -13.11
C THR A 79 -32.70 -27.23 -13.34
N VAL A 80 -33.41 -26.13 -13.26
CA VAL A 80 -32.85 -24.76 -13.32
C VAL A 80 -33.24 -24.00 -12.08
N GLY A 81 -32.40 -23.06 -11.66
CA GLY A 81 -32.66 -22.24 -10.51
C GLY A 81 -31.92 -20.90 -10.58
N GLY A 82 -32.43 -19.96 -9.80
CA GLY A 82 -31.82 -18.67 -9.59
C GLY A 82 -32.08 -18.16 -8.19
N LYS A 83 -31.26 -17.24 -7.77
CA LYS A 83 -31.40 -16.53 -6.49
C LYS A 83 -31.20 -15.04 -6.75
N VAL A 84 -32.05 -14.22 -6.16
CA VAL A 84 -31.86 -12.79 -6.07
C VAL A 84 -31.40 -12.43 -4.67
N LYS A 85 -30.50 -11.47 -4.56
CA LYS A 85 -29.88 -11.06 -3.30
C LYS A 85 -29.96 -9.56 -3.16
N VAL A 86 -30.30 -9.09 -1.97
CA VAL A 86 -30.05 -7.73 -1.50
C VAL A 86 -28.77 -7.76 -0.69
N LEU A 87 -27.85 -6.86 -1.00
CA LEU A 87 -26.55 -6.76 -0.37
C LEU A 87 -26.50 -5.49 0.48
N LEU A 88 -26.09 -5.63 1.73
CA LEU A 88 -26.00 -4.56 2.71
C LEU A 88 -24.52 -4.40 3.05
N GLY A 89 -23.83 -3.45 2.39
CA GLY A 89 -22.40 -3.19 2.59
C GLY A 89 -22.13 -2.70 4.01
N ILE A 90 -21.33 -3.46 4.75
CA ILE A 90 -20.89 -3.10 6.11
C ILE A 90 -19.61 -2.28 6.02
N GLY A 91 -18.66 -2.74 5.21
CA GLY A 91 -17.41 -2.05 5.01
C GLY A 91 -16.63 -2.55 3.79
N ASN A 92 -15.82 -1.64 3.25
CA ASN A 92 -14.88 -1.90 2.17
C ASN A 92 -13.57 -1.19 2.48
N MET A 93 -12.46 -1.84 2.14
CA MET A 93 -11.13 -1.23 2.14
C MET A 93 -10.38 -1.68 0.89
N ASN A 94 -9.83 -0.74 0.17
CA ASN A 94 -9.00 -0.99 -1.00
C ASN A 94 -7.70 -0.20 -0.85
N LEU A 95 -6.62 -0.89 -0.55
CA LEU A 95 -5.28 -0.33 -0.49
C LEU A 95 -4.52 -0.69 -1.76
N LYS A 96 -3.96 0.32 -2.42
CA LYS A 96 -3.07 0.16 -3.58
C LYS A 96 -1.76 0.88 -3.31
N ILE A 97 -0.67 0.14 -3.36
CA ILE A 97 0.68 0.69 -3.35
C ILE A 97 1.21 0.55 -4.78
N ASN A 98 1.09 1.63 -5.56
CA ASN A 98 1.50 1.64 -6.95
C ASN A 98 3.02 1.65 -7.07
N ASN A 99 3.68 2.49 -6.26
CA ASN A 99 5.13 2.64 -6.22
C ASN A 99 5.53 3.11 -4.83
N VAL A 100 6.33 2.33 -4.13
CA VAL A 100 7.07 2.77 -2.94
C VAL A 100 8.48 2.24 -3.08
N MET A 101 9.39 3.14 -3.43
CA MET A 101 10.80 2.86 -3.58
C MET A 101 11.59 3.67 -2.57
N MET A 102 12.46 3.01 -1.85
CA MET A 102 13.40 3.61 -0.92
C MET A 102 14.78 3.01 -1.18
N ASN A 103 15.67 3.84 -1.73
CA ASN A 103 17.03 3.45 -2.02
C ASN A 103 17.97 4.53 -1.52
N ALA A 104 18.87 4.21 -0.60
CA ALA A 104 19.82 5.14 -0.05
C ALA A 104 21.19 4.49 0.14
N LYS A 105 22.22 5.27 -0.16
CA LYS A 105 23.60 5.05 0.21
C LYS A 105 24.18 6.39 0.64
N LEU A 106 24.09 6.68 1.93
CA LEU A 106 24.51 7.94 2.51
C LEU A 106 25.61 7.71 3.55
N PRO A 107 26.45 8.73 3.84
CA PRO A 107 27.49 8.60 4.86
C PRO A 107 26.88 8.41 6.25
N SER A 108 27.55 7.64 7.11
CA SER A 108 27.21 7.54 8.53
C SER A 108 27.49 8.87 9.25
N ASP A 109 26.90 9.08 10.44
CA ASP A 109 27.17 10.28 11.25
C ASP A 109 28.65 10.40 11.62
N ALA A 110 29.31 9.28 11.89
CA ALA A 110 30.75 9.28 12.13
C ALA A 110 31.53 9.76 10.90
N ARG A 111 31.11 9.36 9.68
CA ARG A 111 31.74 9.81 8.44
C ARG A 111 31.45 11.28 8.16
N ILE A 112 30.24 11.75 8.42
CA ILE A 112 29.88 13.16 8.30
C ILE A 112 30.78 14.01 9.22
N ASN A 113 30.91 13.63 10.49
CA ASN A 113 31.78 14.33 11.44
C ASN A 113 33.26 14.37 10.98
N GLN A 114 33.77 13.28 10.39
CA GLN A 114 35.13 13.26 9.79
C GLN A 114 35.24 14.24 8.63
N LEU A 115 34.25 14.29 7.75
CA LEU A 115 34.25 15.17 6.58
C LEU A 115 34.09 16.65 6.96
N GLN A 116 33.34 16.95 8.03
CA GLN A 116 33.23 18.30 8.57
C GLN A 116 34.55 18.85 9.18
N ASN A 117 35.40 17.93 9.62
CA ASN A 117 36.74 18.26 10.21
C ASN A 117 37.87 17.78 9.32
N ILE A 118 37.63 17.69 8.00
CA ILE A 118 38.63 17.15 7.08
C ILE A 118 39.86 18.02 6.99
N GLN A 119 41.01 17.37 6.91
CA GLN A 119 42.30 17.97 6.58
C GLN A 119 42.98 17.09 5.53
N PHE A 120 43.65 17.69 4.59
CA PHE A 120 44.42 16.97 3.58
C PHE A 120 45.91 17.03 3.90
N SER A 121 46.68 16.17 3.28
CA SER A 121 48.14 16.16 3.43
C SER A 121 48.75 17.52 3.08
N SER A 122 49.85 17.86 3.73
CA SER A 122 50.67 19.02 3.35
C SER A 122 51.48 18.83 2.08
N ASP A 123 51.64 17.60 1.62
CA ASP A 123 52.19 17.28 0.28
C ASP A 123 51.10 17.50 -0.79
N PRO A 124 51.32 18.46 -1.73
CA PRO A 124 50.32 18.76 -2.75
C PRO A 124 49.92 17.56 -3.65
N ALA A 125 50.86 16.69 -3.94
CA ALA A 125 50.59 15.53 -4.79
C ALA A 125 49.70 14.48 -4.04
N GLN A 126 49.99 14.29 -2.77
CA GLN A 126 49.21 13.40 -1.91
C GLN A 126 47.80 14.00 -1.62
N ALA A 127 47.72 15.28 -1.34
CA ALA A 127 46.46 16.00 -1.12
C ALA A 127 45.57 15.92 -2.36
N ALA A 128 46.10 16.08 -3.56
CA ALA A 128 45.33 15.94 -4.80
C ALA A 128 44.74 14.52 -4.97
N GLN A 129 45.47 13.49 -4.59
CA GLN A 129 44.96 12.11 -4.61
C GLN A 129 43.87 11.88 -3.56
N GLU A 130 44.05 12.42 -2.35
CA GLU A 130 43.05 12.34 -1.27
C GLU A 130 41.73 13.05 -1.67
N ILE A 131 41.83 14.24 -2.28
CA ILE A 131 40.68 14.99 -2.80
C ILE A 131 39.99 14.22 -3.90
N GLU A 132 40.67 13.61 -4.83
CA GLU A 132 40.06 12.82 -5.90
C GLU A 132 39.40 11.54 -5.38
N ALA A 133 39.98 10.87 -4.40
CA ALA A 133 39.42 9.74 -3.71
C ALA A 133 38.10 10.15 -3.01
N LEU A 134 38.11 11.30 -2.31
CA LEU A 134 36.91 11.84 -1.66
C LEU A 134 35.81 12.22 -2.66
N ARG A 135 36.17 12.83 -3.80
CA ARG A 135 35.21 13.11 -4.88
C ARG A 135 34.51 11.85 -5.36
N ASN A 136 35.25 10.77 -5.55
CA ASN A 136 34.71 9.47 -5.97
C ASN A 136 33.82 8.85 -4.87
N GLU A 137 34.16 9.02 -3.60
CA GLU A 137 33.32 8.62 -2.48
C GLU A 137 31.99 9.40 -2.49
N ILE A 138 32.05 10.74 -2.58
CA ILE A 138 30.86 11.59 -2.58
C ILE A 138 29.97 11.31 -3.78
N LYS A 139 30.52 11.07 -4.98
CA LYS A 139 29.75 10.63 -6.16
C LYS A 139 28.92 9.35 -5.91
N GLY A 140 29.42 8.48 -5.06
CA GLY A 140 28.74 7.25 -4.71
C GLY A 140 27.53 7.44 -3.79
N TYR A 141 27.37 8.61 -3.17
CA TYR A 141 26.24 8.88 -2.30
C TYR A 141 24.96 9.17 -3.09
N HIS A 142 23.87 8.57 -2.68
CA HIS A 142 22.57 8.80 -3.27
C HIS A 142 21.47 8.47 -2.27
N ALA A 143 20.31 9.10 -2.42
CA ALA A 143 19.08 8.64 -1.80
C ALA A 143 17.88 9.01 -2.69
N ASN A 144 17.02 8.05 -2.91
CA ASN A 144 15.79 8.21 -3.67
C ASN A 144 14.62 7.71 -2.83
N LEU A 145 13.61 8.54 -2.68
CA LEU A 145 12.34 8.17 -2.07
C LEU A 145 11.22 8.56 -3.03
N ALA A 146 10.45 7.59 -3.44
CA ALA A 146 9.23 7.80 -4.22
C ALA A 146 8.10 7.03 -3.56
N VAL A 147 6.99 7.69 -3.30
CA VAL A 147 5.80 7.10 -2.70
C VAL A 147 4.59 7.42 -3.57
N ASN A 148 3.85 6.39 -3.97
CA ASN A 148 2.55 6.52 -4.60
C ASN A 148 1.65 5.40 -4.08
N ALA A 149 0.81 5.73 -3.13
CA ALA A 149 -0.13 4.81 -2.51
C ALA A 149 -1.51 5.47 -2.38
N GLN A 150 -2.55 4.66 -2.43
CA GLN A 150 -3.92 5.09 -2.27
C GLN A 150 -4.67 4.09 -1.38
N LEU A 151 -5.36 4.62 -0.39
CA LEU A 151 -6.31 3.90 0.44
C LEU A 151 -7.70 4.47 0.19
N GLU A 152 -8.62 3.62 -0.23
CA GLU A 152 -10.05 3.92 -0.26
C GLU A 152 -10.73 3.04 0.78
N SER A 153 -11.53 3.64 1.64
CA SER A 153 -12.24 2.93 2.69
C SER A 153 -13.67 3.43 2.78
N SER A 154 -14.61 2.50 2.92
CA SER A 154 -16.03 2.78 3.03
C SER A 154 -16.58 2.10 4.28
N PHE A 155 -16.30 2.70 5.45
CA PHE A 155 -16.85 2.29 6.73
C PHE A 155 -17.58 3.46 7.38
N LYS A 156 -18.74 3.18 8.01
CA LYS A 156 -19.31 4.15 8.93
C LYS A 156 -18.56 4.10 10.26
N GLY A 157 -18.22 5.28 10.78
CA GLY A 157 -17.45 5.41 12.02
C GLY A 157 -15.94 5.44 11.84
N LEU A 158 -15.42 5.34 10.61
CA LEU A 158 -14.02 5.63 10.32
C LEU A 158 -13.86 7.14 10.10
N GLU A 159 -13.05 7.77 10.91
CA GLU A 159 -12.65 9.16 10.79
C GLU A 159 -11.14 9.22 10.53
N LEU A 160 -10.74 10.03 9.56
CA LEU A 160 -9.34 10.34 9.29
C LEU A 160 -9.02 11.59 10.08
N VAL A 161 -8.07 11.50 11.00
CA VAL A 161 -7.67 12.62 11.84
C VAL A 161 -6.55 13.38 11.12
N GLU A 162 -6.82 14.65 10.80
CA GLU A 162 -5.83 15.56 10.24
C GLU A 162 -5.20 16.36 11.37
N GLU A 163 -3.88 16.52 11.35
CA GLU A 163 -3.21 17.38 12.32
C GLU A 163 -3.41 18.86 11.96
N ASN A 164 -3.71 19.68 12.94
CA ASN A 164 -4.08 21.09 12.75
C ASN A 164 -3.10 21.85 11.84
N GLY A 165 -3.56 22.17 10.62
CA GLY A 165 -2.80 22.98 9.66
C GLY A 165 -1.82 22.20 8.77
N GLN A 166 -1.89 20.88 8.78
CA GLN A 166 -1.09 20.00 7.93
C GLN A 166 -2.02 19.22 7.00
N ASP A 167 -1.61 19.05 5.74
CA ASP A 167 -2.36 18.30 4.72
C ASP A 167 -2.09 16.78 4.80
N TYR A 168 -1.82 16.23 5.99
CA TYR A 168 -1.60 14.80 6.17
C TYR A 168 -2.46 14.21 7.28
N ILE A 169 -2.73 12.90 7.14
CA ILE A 169 -3.51 12.13 8.10
C ILE A 169 -2.57 11.66 9.20
N SER A 170 -2.81 12.13 10.43
CA SER A 170 -1.99 11.79 11.60
C SER A 170 -2.46 10.51 12.28
N ASP A 171 -3.76 10.18 12.18
CA ASP A 171 -4.32 9.01 12.84
C ASP A 171 -5.63 8.53 12.16
N PHE A 172 -6.06 7.32 12.52
CA PHE A 172 -7.32 6.71 12.13
C PHE A 172 -8.14 6.47 13.38
N ASP A 173 -9.23 7.21 13.55
CA ASP A 173 -10.17 6.96 14.63
C ASP A 173 -11.34 6.08 14.16
N PHE A 174 -11.70 5.10 14.98
CA PHE A 174 -12.75 4.16 14.67
C PHE A 174 -13.81 4.10 15.78
N ASP A 175 -14.91 4.79 15.55
CA ASP A 175 -16.06 4.78 16.47
C ASP A 175 -16.97 3.58 16.16
N SER A 176 -16.82 2.53 16.95
CA SER A 176 -17.66 1.32 16.84
C SER A 176 -19.15 1.58 17.09
N GLY A 177 -19.50 2.66 17.79
CA GLY A 177 -20.88 3.08 18.04
C GLY A 177 -21.58 3.63 16.78
N LYS A 178 -20.81 4.07 15.79
CA LYS A 178 -21.33 4.58 14.51
C LYS A 178 -21.36 3.51 13.40
N LEU A 179 -21.03 2.26 13.71
CA LEU A 179 -21.10 1.16 12.74
C LEU A 179 -22.50 1.06 12.14
N GLY A 180 -22.56 0.80 10.83
CA GLY A 180 -23.83 0.67 10.13
C GLY A 180 -23.65 0.33 8.66
N ILE A 181 -24.77 0.31 7.94
CA ILE A 181 -24.75 0.04 6.51
C ILE A 181 -24.07 1.22 5.77
N ALA A 182 -22.93 0.93 5.16
CA ALA A 182 -22.12 1.87 4.40
C ALA A 182 -22.43 1.85 2.89
N GLY A 183 -23.18 0.83 2.42
CA GLY A 183 -23.55 0.70 1.02
C GLY A 183 -24.73 -0.26 0.81
N TYR A 184 -25.32 -0.21 -0.39
CA TYR A 184 -26.40 -1.10 -0.81
C TYR A 184 -26.08 -1.69 -2.16
N GLY A 185 -26.50 -2.94 -2.37
CA GLY A 185 -26.25 -3.63 -3.59
C GLY A 185 -27.30 -4.68 -3.92
N PHE A 186 -27.09 -5.27 -5.07
CA PHE A 186 -27.95 -6.34 -5.59
C PHE A 186 -27.05 -7.41 -6.22
N GLY A 187 -27.45 -8.66 -6.06
CA GLY A 187 -26.76 -9.79 -6.68
C GLY A 187 -27.72 -10.84 -7.18
N ILE A 188 -27.26 -11.64 -8.13
CA ILE A 188 -27.98 -12.79 -8.64
C ILE A 188 -27.08 -14.02 -8.71
N ASP A 189 -27.67 -15.18 -8.43
CA ASP A 189 -27.07 -16.48 -8.71
C ASP A 189 -27.95 -17.19 -9.73
N LEU A 190 -27.34 -17.87 -10.69
CA LEU A 190 -28.02 -18.71 -11.67
C LEU A 190 -27.37 -20.09 -11.69
N GLY A 191 -28.16 -21.11 -11.87
CA GLY A 191 -27.65 -22.48 -11.94
C GLY A 191 -28.56 -23.41 -12.73
N ALA A 192 -27.94 -24.42 -13.31
CA ALA A 192 -28.62 -25.50 -13.98
C ALA A 192 -27.94 -26.84 -13.67
N SER A 193 -28.74 -27.88 -13.57
CA SER A 193 -28.29 -29.25 -13.36
C SER A 193 -28.97 -30.16 -14.37
N TYR A 194 -28.19 -30.97 -15.08
CA TYR A 194 -28.69 -31.90 -16.12
C TYR A 194 -28.23 -33.32 -15.84
N LYS A 195 -29.19 -34.23 -15.70
CA LYS A 195 -28.95 -35.64 -15.53
C LYS A 195 -28.72 -36.29 -16.91
N ILE A 196 -27.45 -36.60 -17.21
CA ILE A 196 -27.07 -37.24 -18.49
C ILE A 196 -27.48 -38.70 -18.48
N MET A 197 -27.18 -39.38 -17.37
CA MET A 197 -27.51 -40.82 -17.14
C MET A 197 -28.03 -40.95 -15.70
N ASP A 198 -28.54 -42.12 -15.34
CA ASP A 198 -29.07 -42.33 -13.98
C ASP A 198 -28.03 -42.14 -12.88
N ASN A 199 -26.78 -42.37 -13.19
CA ASN A 199 -25.63 -42.24 -12.29
C ASN A 199 -24.74 -41.02 -12.59
N LEU A 200 -25.09 -40.17 -13.58
CA LEU A 200 -24.28 -39.03 -13.99
C LEU A 200 -25.11 -37.74 -14.10
N THR A 201 -24.81 -36.77 -13.29
CA THR A 201 -25.39 -35.43 -13.34
C THR A 201 -24.29 -34.40 -13.53
N VAL A 202 -24.48 -33.48 -14.46
CA VAL A 202 -23.60 -32.31 -14.68
C VAL A 202 -24.32 -31.05 -14.26
N SER A 203 -23.62 -30.16 -13.55
CA SER A 203 -24.16 -28.89 -13.06
C SER A 203 -23.25 -27.76 -13.45
N ALA A 204 -23.85 -26.62 -13.76
CA ALA A 204 -23.16 -25.36 -13.98
C ALA A 204 -23.84 -24.22 -13.21
N SER A 205 -23.06 -23.29 -12.65
CA SER A 205 -23.58 -22.13 -11.95
C SER A 205 -22.72 -20.91 -12.16
N VAL A 206 -23.38 -19.74 -12.15
CA VAL A 206 -22.77 -18.43 -12.02
C VAL A 206 -23.29 -17.85 -10.72
N LEU A 207 -22.39 -17.55 -9.80
CA LEU A 207 -22.71 -17.08 -8.46
C LEU A 207 -22.21 -15.65 -8.26
N ASP A 208 -22.88 -14.91 -7.39
CA ASP A 208 -22.47 -13.60 -6.93
C ASP A 208 -22.27 -12.55 -8.04
N LEU A 209 -23.07 -12.66 -9.12
CA LEU A 209 -23.08 -11.65 -10.16
C LEU A 209 -23.87 -10.43 -9.64
N GLY A 210 -23.14 -9.39 -9.21
CA GLY A 210 -23.74 -8.23 -8.60
C GLY A 210 -22.76 -7.11 -8.29
N PHE A 211 -23.23 -6.12 -7.56
CA PHE A 211 -22.42 -4.98 -7.13
C PHE A 211 -22.96 -4.41 -5.80
N ILE A 212 -22.09 -3.69 -5.10
CA ILE A 212 -22.46 -2.85 -3.96
C ILE A 212 -22.06 -1.42 -4.31
N LYS A 213 -22.99 -0.49 -4.18
CA LYS A 213 -22.74 0.95 -4.28
C LYS A 213 -22.49 1.50 -2.89
N TRP A 214 -21.26 1.90 -2.63
CA TRP A 214 -20.86 2.52 -1.38
C TRP A 214 -21.35 3.96 -1.29
N SER A 215 -21.71 4.40 -0.10
CA SER A 215 -22.22 5.75 0.12
C SER A 215 -21.06 6.73 0.22
N LYS A 216 -21.20 7.88 -0.44
CA LYS A 216 -20.19 8.95 -0.41
C LYS A 216 -19.88 9.43 1.01
N GLY A 217 -20.88 9.45 1.90
CA GLY A 217 -20.67 9.86 3.29
C GLY A 217 -19.91 8.87 4.16
N ALA A 218 -19.81 7.59 3.72
CA ALA A 218 -19.03 6.56 4.40
C ALA A 218 -17.69 6.30 3.70
N THR A 219 -17.49 6.85 2.49
CA THR A 219 -16.25 6.64 1.73
C THR A 219 -15.24 7.73 2.05
N LYS A 220 -14.04 7.32 2.43
CA LYS A 220 -12.86 8.15 2.65
C LYS A 220 -11.77 7.70 1.71
N ILE A 221 -11.00 8.65 1.20
CA ILE A 221 -9.86 8.40 0.31
C ILE A 221 -8.66 9.11 0.93
N ALA A 222 -7.60 8.34 1.17
CA ALA A 222 -6.30 8.86 1.51
C ALA A 222 -5.33 8.53 0.37
N SER A 223 -4.50 9.48 0.00
CA SER A 223 -3.48 9.27 -1.03
C SER A 223 -2.16 9.86 -0.58
N ALA A 224 -1.09 9.09 -0.76
CA ALA A 224 0.28 9.52 -0.57
C ALA A 224 0.96 9.59 -1.94
N ASN A 225 1.31 10.80 -2.36
CA ASN A 225 2.05 11.04 -3.59
C ASN A 225 2.91 12.31 -3.42
N PRO A 226 3.78 12.36 -2.39
CA PRO A 226 4.66 13.48 -2.16
C PRO A 226 5.64 13.63 -3.33
N GLU A 227 6.22 14.83 -3.46
CA GLU A 227 7.32 15.04 -4.39
C GLU A 227 8.48 14.08 -4.07
N ALA A 228 9.00 13.43 -5.11
CA ALA A 228 10.09 12.48 -4.93
C ALA A 228 11.35 13.20 -4.44
N ILE A 229 11.99 12.64 -3.41
CA ILE A 229 13.30 13.11 -2.99
C ILE A 229 14.35 12.39 -3.81
N ASN A 230 15.28 13.16 -4.35
CA ASN A 230 16.42 12.66 -5.09
C ASN A 230 17.71 13.37 -4.62
N ILE A 231 18.52 12.66 -3.87
CA ILE A 231 19.87 13.06 -3.48
C ILE A 231 20.84 12.38 -4.43
N ALA A 232 21.64 13.17 -5.15
CA ALA A 232 22.69 12.67 -6.03
C ALA A 232 24.03 13.26 -5.60
N GLY A 233 25.03 12.42 -5.38
CA GLY A 233 26.36 12.82 -4.87
C GLY A 233 27.05 13.85 -5.73
N ASP A 234 26.82 13.84 -7.04
CA ASP A 234 27.36 14.84 -7.97
C ASP A 234 26.96 16.28 -7.60
N ASN A 235 25.80 16.46 -6.98
CA ASN A 235 25.33 17.79 -6.54
C ASN A 235 26.16 18.39 -5.38
N TYR A 236 27.01 17.58 -4.74
CA TYR A 236 27.82 17.96 -3.57
C TYR A 236 29.32 18.03 -3.88
N LEU A 237 29.69 18.15 -5.16
CA LEU A 237 31.08 18.24 -5.60
C LEU A 237 31.55 19.66 -5.93
N THR A 238 30.64 20.64 -5.87
CA THR A 238 30.96 22.03 -6.24
C THR A 238 32.09 22.59 -5.36
N GLY A 239 33.14 23.11 -6.01
CA GLY A 239 34.27 23.73 -5.33
C GLY A 239 35.33 22.75 -4.79
N ILE A 240 35.11 21.43 -4.91
CA ILE A 240 36.10 20.41 -4.53
C ILE A 240 37.03 20.17 -5.74
N ASP A 241 38.22 20.76 -5.68
CA ASP A 241 39.19 20.76 -6.78
C ASP A 241 40.57 20.28 -6.29
N PRO A 242 41.15 19.21 -6.85
CA PRO A 242 42.47 18.71 -6.50
C PRO A 242 43.60 19.76 -6.65
N ASN A 243 43.39 20.80 -7.44
CA ASN A 243 44.37 21.89 -7.61
C ASN A 243 44.21 23.05 -6.62
N ASN A 244 43.18 23.00 -5.78
CA ASN A 244 42.90 24.05 -4.78
C ASN A 244 42.56 23.40 -3.41
N ILE A 245 43.59 23.08 -2.63
CA ILE A 245 43.47 22.32 -1.39
C ILE A 245 42.65 23.09 -0.36
N ASP A 246 42.97 24.35 -0.07
CA ASP A 246 42.31 25.17 0.94
C ASP A 246 40.84 25.44 0.57
N GLY A 247 40.59 25.72 -0.71
CA GLY A 247 39.24 25.88 -1.22
C GLY A 247 38.43 24.58 -1.12
N SER A 248 39.08 23.43 -1.33
CA SER A 248 38.43 22.11 -1.22
C SER A 248 38.03 21.79 0.22
N ILE A 249 38.79 22.15 1.24
CA ILE A 249 38.42 21.98 2.65
C ILE A 249 37.08 22.69 2.93
N THR A 250 37.01 23.98 2.59
CA THR A 250 35.78 24.77 2.79
C THR A 250 34.60 24.24 1.97
N ALA A 251 34.86 23.83 0.74
CA ALA A 251 33.84 23.29 -0.14
C ALA A 251 33.28 21.95 0.38
N VAL A 252 34.13 21.06 0.87
CA VAL A 252 33.72 19.80 1.49
C VAL A 252 32.84 20.07 2.70
N GLN A 253 33.27 20.92 3.64
CA GLN A 253 32.48 21.23 4.83
C GLN A 253 31.12 21.81 4.50
N THR A 254 31.03 22.73 3.53
CA THR A 254 29.77 23.33 3.09
C THR A 254 28.86 22.31 2.44
N ASN A 255 29.39 21.48 1.52
CA ASN A 255 28.61 20.50 0.80
C ASN A 255 28.14 19.36 1.70
N ILE A 256 28.96 18.92 2.66
CA ILE A 256 28.58 17.88 3.62
C ILE A 256 27.49 18.35 4.58
N ASN A 257 27.54 19.61 5.04
CA ASN A 257 26.45 20.20 5.83
C ASN A 257 25.14 20.24 5.04
N ARG A 258 25.19 20.58 3.74
CA ARG A 258 24.02 20.54 2.86
C ARG A 258 23.51 19.12 2.68
N LEU A 259 24.41 18.16 2.40
CA LEU A 259 24.05 16.74 2.29
C LEU A 259 23.39 16.22 3.57
N GLN A 260 23.89 16.60 4.73
CA GLN A 260 23.30 16.23 6.02
C GLN A 260 21.88 16.77 6.19
N ASN A 261 21.65 18.03 5.81
CA ASN A 261 20.31 18.62 5.86
C ASN A 261 19.33 17.92 4.92
N ASP A 262 19.78 17.63 3.68
CA ASP A 262 18.96 16.93 2.71
C ASP A 262 18.70 15.47 3.14
N ALA A 263 19.67 14.80 3.77
CA ALA A 263 19.53 13.48 4.35
C ALA A 263 18.54 13.45 5.54
N ASN A 264 18.54 14.48 6.37
CA ASN A 264 17.55 14.63 7.44
C ASN A 264 16.14 14.83 6.87
N GLY A 265 16.00 15.62 5.81
CA GLY A 265 14.73 15.75 5.07
C GLY A 265 14.24 14.42 4.51
N TYR A 266 15.14 13.61 3.95
CA TYR A 266 14.82 12.25 3.50
C TYR A 266 14.30 11.38 4.66
N MET A 267 15.01 11.37 5.80
CA MET A 267 14.61 10.56 6.96
C MET A 267 13.27 11.01 7.55
N ASN A 268 13.01 12.31 7.62
CA ASN A 268 11.72 12.82 8.09
C ASN A 268 10.57 12.31 7.23
N ARG A 269 10.74 12.23 5.90
CA ARG A 269 9.72 11.65 5.00
C ARG A 269 9.59 10.14 5.13
N VAL A 270 10.68 9.42 5.35
CA VAL A 270 10.65 7.98 5.63
C VAL A 270 9.82 7.68 6.89
N ASN A 271 9.92 8.53 7.90
CA ASN A 271 9.14 8.42 9.15
C ASN A 271 7.70 8.95 9.03
N GLY A 272 7.24 9.30 7.82
CA GLY A 272 5.87 9.73 7.59
C GLY A 272 5.59 11.22 7.88
N GLY A 273 6.61 12.02 8.19
CA GLY A 273 6.48 13.46 8.22
C GLY A 273 6.27 14.00 6.81
N ASP A 274 5.12 14.49 6.44
CA ASP A 274 4.68 14.99 5.13
C ASP A 274 3.92 13.95 4.25
N VAL A 275 3.41 12.85 4.80
CA VAL A 275 2.55 11.90 4.04
C VAL A 275 1.08 12.17 4.28
#